data_1234988cd8d053246d4c76fe25d88dbf
#
_entry.id   1234988cd8d053246d4c76fe25d88dbf
#
_cell.length_a   1.000
_cell.length_b   1.000
_cell.length_c   1.000
_cell.angle_alpha   90.00
_cell.angle_beta   90.00
_cell.angle_gamma   90.00
#
_symmetry.space_group_name_H-M   'P 1'
#
loop_
_entity.id
_entity.type
_entity.pdbx_description
1 polymer ?
#
loop_
_entity_poly.entity_id
_entity_poly.type
_entity_poly.pdbx_seq_one_letter_code
_entity_poly.pdbx_strand_id
1 'polypeptide(L)' 'MKKYFYYDPSLSMTDEGYLVNIYYYNGRKSKLVGMYVDKDYKKVLEKARDHCNPLTNCQK' A
#
# COMPACT_ATOMS: atom_id res chain seq x y z
N MET A 1 5.47 20.49 -2.26
CA MET A 1 4.61 19.39 -2.68
C MET A 1 4.78 18.20 -1.77
N LYS A 2 3.69 17.50 -1.49
CA LYS A 2 3.75 16.32 -0.63
C LYS A 2 4.10 15.09 -1.44
N LYS A 3 4.97 14.27 -0.87
CA LYS A 3 5.34 12.98 -1.43
C LYS A 3 5.00 11.94 -0.38
N TYR A 4 4.30 10.88 -0.80
CA TYR A 4 3.88 9.86 0.16
C TYR A 4 3.58 8.54 -0.53
N PHE A 5 3.59 7.47 0.28
CA PHE A 5 3.12 6.18 -0.18
C PHE A 5 1.67 6.02 0.24
N TYR A 6 0.91 5.33 -0.58
CA TYR A 6 -0.45 4.97 -0.23
C TYR A 6 -0.79 3.63 -0.87
N TYR A 7 -1.84 3.01 -0.38
CA TYR A 7 -2.28 1.75 -0.95
C TYR A 7 -3.70 1.89 -1.46
N ASP A 8 -4.03 1.07 -2.46
CA ASP A 8 -5.36 1.03 -3.04
C ASP A 8 -6.24 0.13 -2.15
N PRO A 9 -7.31 0.66 -1.56
CA PRO A 9 -8.18 -0.16 -0.73
C PRO A 9 -9.00 -1.17 -1.51
N SER A 10 -9.04 -1.05 -2.83
CA SER A 10 -9.73 -2.02 -3.68
C SER A 10 -8.91 -3.29 -3.75
N LEU A 11 -9.40 -4.33 -3.11
CA LEU A 11 -8.68 -5.60 -3.07
C LEU A 11 -9.00 -6.44 -4.29
N SER A 12 -7.95 -7.01 -4.86
CA SER A 12 -8.09 -8.02 -5.90
C SER A 12 -7.90 -9.38 -5.27
N MET A 13 -8.74 -10.32 -5.67
CA MET A 13 -8.62 -11.68 -5.18
C MET A 13 -7.84 -12.52 -6.18
N THR A 14 -6.82 -13.18 -5.70
CA THR A 14 -5.99 -14.07 -6.53
C THR A 14 -6.02 -15.48 -5.94
N ASP A 15 -5.45 -16.44 -6.67
CA ASP A 15 -5.34 -17.81 -6.18
C ASP A 15 -4.50 -17.88 -4.91
N GLU A 16 -3.62 -16.91 -4.72
CA GLU A 16 -2.72 -16.87 -3.57
C GLU A 16 -3.31 -16.07 -2.41
N GLY A 17 -4.43 -15.39 -2.62
CA GLY A 17 -5.07 -14.59 -1.59
C GLY A 17 -5.46 -13.21 -2.07
N TYR A 18 -5.59 -12.29 -1.12
CA TYR A 18 -5.93 -10.90 -1.43
C TYR A 18 -4.68 -10.13 -1.83
N LEU A 19 -4.82 -9.30 -2.84
CA LEU A 19 -3.70 -8.51 -3.35
C LEU A 19 -4.02 -7.03 -3.17
N VAL A 20 -3.04 -6.29 -2.63
CA VAL A 20 -3.14 -4.84 -2.44
C VAL A 20 -1.94 -4.19 -3.11
N ASN A 21 -2.21 -3.22 -3.97
CA ASN A 21 -1.16 -2.47 -4.66
C ASN A 21 -0.71 -1.28 -3.82
N ILE A 22 0.60 -1.03 -3.84
CA ILE A 22 1.19 0.10 -3.14
C ILE A 22 1.68 1.10 -4.18
N TYR A 23 1.34 2.36 -3.98
CA TYR A 23 1.69 3.44 -4.88
C TYR A 23 2.51 4.49 -4.18
N TYR A 24 3.31 5.18 -4.96
CA TYR A 24 4.05 6.33 -4.48
C TYR A 24 3.61 7.56 -5.25
N TYR A 25 3.21 8.60 -4.54
CA TYR A 25 2.83 9.87 -5.11
C TYR A 25 3.99 10.85 -4.93
N ASN A 26 4.52 11.35 -6.05
CA ASN A 26 5.70 12.21 -6.01
C ASN A 26 5.34 13.70 -6.07
N GLY A 27 4.08 14.04 -5.87
CA GLY A 27 3.61 15.41 -5.95
C GLY A 27 2.95 15.74 -7.28
N ARG A 28 3.15 14.92 -8.29
CA ARG A 28 2.57 15.11 -9.62
C ARG A 28 1.91 13.86 -10.15
N LYS A 29 2.56 12.73 -10.00
CA LYS A 29 2.06 11.46 -10.53
C LYS A 29 2.18 10.36 -9.49
N SER A 30 1.31 9.38 -9.62
CA SER A 30 1.36 8.18 -8.80
C SER A 30 2.01 7.07 -9.59
N LYS A 31 2.82 6.25 -8.91
CA LYS A 31 3.53 5.15 -9.54
C LYS A 31 3.36 3.90 -8.69
N LEU A 32 3.09 2.77 -9.34
CA LEU A 32 3.04 1.49 -8.65
C LEU A 32 4.45 1.10 -8.24
N VAL A 33 4.68 0.91 -6.94
CA VAL A 33 6.01 0.60 -6.42
C VAL A 33 6.08 -0.76 -5.76
N GLY A 34 4.95 -1.41 -5.51
CA GLY A 34 4.96 -2.73 -4.92
C GLY A 34 3.57 -3.28 -4.73
N MET A 35 3.51 -4.48 -4.18
CA MET A 35 2.24 -5.12 -3.88
C MET A 35 2.43 -6.14 -2.76
N TYR A 36 1.36 -6.41 -2.05
CA TYR A 36 1.32 -7.44 -1.03
C TYR A 36 0.20 -8.41 -1.31
N VAL A 37 0.46 -9.67 -1.02
CA VAL A 37 -0.53 -10.74 -1.16
C VAL A 37 -0.56 -11.53 0.13
N ASP A 38 -1.76 -11.79 0.63
CA ASP A 38 -1.93 -12.60 1.83
C ASP A 38 -3.31 -13.24 1.80
N LYS A 39 -3.41 -14.43 2.33
CA LYS A 39 -4.69 -15.14 2.41
C LYS A 39 -5.64 -14.48 3.41
N ASP A 40 -5.09 -13.75 4.37
CA ASP A 40 -5.86 -13.07 5.38
C ASP A 40 -6.05 -11.60 4.96
N TYR A 41 -7.29 -11.21 4.78
CA TYR A 41 -7.66 -9.85 4.39
C TYR A 41 -7.08 -8.81 5.34
N LYS A 42 -7.19 -9.05 6.64
CA LYS A 42 -6.69 -8.08 7.61
C LYS A 42 -5.18 -7.98 7.58
N LYS A 43 -4.52 -9.10 7.38
CA LYS A 43 -3.06 -9.10 7.34
C LYS A 43 -2.51 -8.37 6.13
N VAL A 44 -3.14 -8.55 4.97
CA VAL A 44 -2.66 -7.87 3.77
C VAL A 44 -2.84 -6.37 3.90
N LEU A 45 -3.95 -5.91 4.47
CA LEU A 45 -4.17 -4.49 4.71
C LEU A 45 -3.19 -3.94 5.73
N GLU A 46 -2.90 -4.73 6.75
CA GLU A 46 -1.96 -4.33 7.78
C GLU A 46 -0.55 -4.17 7.21
N LYS A 47 -0.13 -5.11 6.37
CA LYS A 47 1.16 -5.01 5.71
C LYS A 47 1.25 -3.78 4.81
N ALA A 48 0.19 -3.52 4.05
CA ALA A 48 0.15 -2.36 3.17
C ALA A 48 0.20 -1.07 3.97
N ARG A 49 -0.56 -1.00 5.06
CA ARG A 49 -0.57 0.16 5.92
C ARG A 49 0.80 0.39 6.57
N ASP A 50 1.43 -0.68 7.01
CA ASP A 50 2.76 -0.57 7.62
C ASP A 50 3.80 -0.09 6.63
N HIS A 51 3.67 -0.50 5.38
CA HIS A 51 4.56 -0.02 4.33
C HIS A 51 4.42 1.50 4.15
N CYS A 52 3.20 2.01 4.24
CA CYS A 52 2.93 3.43 4.07
C CYS A 52 3.19 4.23 5.35
N ASN A 53 2.89 3.66 6.50
CA ASN A 53 2.99 4.34 7.79
C ASN A 53 4.38 4.82 8.18
N PRO A 54 5.47 4.10 7.87
CA PRO A 54 6.80 4.58 8.25
C PRO A 54 7.07 6.00 7.78
N LEU A 55 6.60 6.36 6.59
CA LEU A 55 6.76 7.72 6.09
C LEU A 55 5.85 8.68 6.82
N THR A 56 4.62 8.26 7.09
CA THR A 56 3.67 9.07 7.82
C THR A 56 4.16 9.31 9.24
N ASN A 57 4.67 8.27 9.87
CA ASN A 57 5.16 8.37 11.24
C ASN A 57 6.41 9.21 11.36
N CYS A 58 7.22 9.23 10.35
CA CYS A 58 8.43 10.05 10.36
C CYS A 58 8.12 11.54 10.37
N GLN A 59 6.88 11.88 10.08
CA GLN A 59 6.45 13.27 10.06
C GLN A 59 5.99 13.75 11.43
N LYS A 60 5.91 12.86 12.37
CA LYS A 60 5.54 13.23 13.73
C LYS A 60 6.77 13.78 14.47
#